data_0b2a97f134760d87c3e5a6e67747fcb4
#
_entry.id   0b2a97f134760d87c3e5a6e67747fcb4
#
_cell.length_a   1.000
_cell.length_b   1.000
_cell.length_c   1.000
_cell.angle_alpha   90.00
_cell.angle_beta   90.00
_cell.angle_gamma   90.00
#
_symmetry.space_group_name_H-M   'P 1'
#
loop_
_entity.id
_entity.type
_entity.pdbx_description
1 polymer ?
#
loop_
_entity_poly.entity_id
_entity_poly.type
_entity_poly.pdbx_seq_one_letter_code
_entity_poly.pdbx_strand_id
1 'polypeptide(L)'
;MMKQTKRRILCALLAALMLFSLTACGKKDQETPDPAPAESDQQGSAEMKSPKTINTNLWDLTYDESDGWVYEEDDFYDDETFSKIILTIPNEAGDSDIINTEIRVSVEDPYTFRDYLTSYGFDEYEYEVNHAYDFTQVGGVDCLEQEGNYWGSPCLRYFNRLESAGATVFLEIVGEYEDARVDKLLSGLTIQLEDIGNEDGPWYWEGEPFSAQPHSTMVGTYTLSSQWLPITDCIVTKETFDHAAAVTGDQAFLLVDGALKRYDYDGTSLKFAEDIALDAEYEAIFADTAGTIWLSNFVEPLISWKDGAQTASYEGPDYVAMHPSGTWGISWFSGSECEKITLSGGAVATEPIVFKEVDLISHLLVDENHIYVSGSDVGSGDHKVFVYDTAGTLQLTLADADGSGLGSVTFVAETANGYLALDGNMREVVLWTKDGTYIGTADDSDLFGTSYPWFCGGVKLADGSILAIMTEDRADESAMELVAFKLSGF
;
A
#
# COMPACT_ATOMS: atom_id res chain seq x y z
N MET A 1 -15.51 -27.64 7.46
CA MET A 1 -17.00 -27.58 7.51
C MET A 1 -17.61 -27.33 8.89
N MET A 2 -16.96 -27.58 10.01
CA MET A 2 -17.53 -27.35 11.35
C MET A 2 -17.24 -25.99 11.99
N LYS A 3 -16.29 -25.20 11.48
CA LYS A 3 -15.96 -23.86 11.99
C LYS A 3 -16.86 -22.75 11.42
N GLN A 4 -17.29 -22.86 10.17
CA GLN A 4 -18.18 -21.86 9.54
C GLN A 4 -19.61 -21.84 10.13
N THR A 5 -20.11 -22.97 10.61
CA THR A 5 -21.45 -23.03 11.18
C THR A 5 -21.54 -22.31 12.55
N LYS A 6 -20.43 -22.27 13.31
CA LYS A 6 -20.39 -21.57 14.61
C LYS A 6 -20.36 -20.03 14.47
N ARG A 7 -19.67 -19.50 13.46
CA ARG A 7 -19.65 -18.04 13.17
C ARG A 7 -21.01 -17.52 12.71
N ARG A 8 -21.72 -18.26 11.86
CA ARG A 8 -23.07 -17.85 11.38
C ARG A 8 -24.11 -17.82 12.49
N ILE A 9 -24.00 -18.67 13.50
CA ILE A 9 -24.90 -18.67 14.66
C ILE A 9 -24.61 -17.50 15.61
N LEU A 10 -23.37 -17.10 15.76
CA LEU A 10 -22.96 -15.96 16.60
C LEU A 10 -23.41 -14.61 16.00
N CYS A 11 -23.26 -14.42 14.70
CA CYS A 11 -23.74 -13.21 14.00
C CYS A 11 -25.28 -13.09 14.02
N ALA A 12 -26.02 -14.18 13.93
CA ALA A 12 -27.48 -14.16 14.03
C ALA A 12 -27.97 -13.81 15.43
N LEU A 13 -27.25 -14.17 16.49
CA LEU A 13 -27.58 -13.83 17.87
C LEU A 13 -27.27 -12.37 18.21
N LEU A 14 -26.22 -11.78 17.65
CA LEU A 14 -25.90 -10.34 17.81
C LEU A 14 -26.91 -9.44 17.08
N ALA A 15 -27.37 -9.82 15.88
CA ALA A 15 -28.39 -9.09 15.14
C ALA A 15 -29.76 -9.08 15.85
N ALA A 16 -30.09 -10.14 16.58
CA ALA A 16 -31.34 -10.23 17.34
C ALA A 16 -31.33 -9.37 18.63
N LEU A 17 -30.15 -9.10 19.20
CA LEU A 17 -30.01 -8.25 20.41
C LEU A 17 -30.09 -6.75 20.08
N MET A 18 -29.79 -6.32 18.86
CA MET A 18 -29.89 -4.91 18.44
C MET A 18 -31.35 -4.47 18.09
N LEU A 19 -32.29 -5.40 17.88
CA LEU A 19 -33.67 -5.10 17.52
C LEU A 19 -34.58 -4.82 18.71
N PHE A 20 -34.13 -4.97 19.95
CA PHE A 20 -34.94 -4.77 21.15
C PHE A 20 -34.73 -3.44 21.90
N SER A 21 -33.89 -2.50 21.39
CA SER A 21 -33.58 -1.24 22.09
C SER A 21 -34.26 0.01 21.51
N LEU A 22 -35.23 -0.12 20.60
CA LEU A 22 -35.90 1.02 19.94
C LEU A 22 -37.41 1.10 20.26
N THR A 23 -37.78 1.11 21.54
CA THR A 23 -39.15 1.56 21.93
C THR A 23 -39.17 2.12 23.34
N ALA A 24 -38.89 3.42 23.46
CA ALA A 24 -39.48 4.28 24.48
C ALA A 24 -39.15 5.74 24.17
N CYS A 25 -40.02 6.40 23.44
CA CYS A 25 -40.01 7.84 23.24
C CYS A 25 -41.07 8.49 24.12
N GLY A 26 -40.66 9.41 24.97
CA GLY A 26 -41.56 10.27 25.75
C GLY A 26 -40.96 11.68 25.78
N LYS A 27 -41.63 12.61 25.07
CA LYS A 27 -41.33 14.05 25.08
C LYS A 27 -41.53 14.65 26.46
N LYS A 28 -40.60 15.50 26.91
CA LYS A 28 -40.88 16.67 27.75
C LYS A 28 -39.84 17.76 27.47
N ASP A 29 -40.36 18.91 27.09
CA ASP A 29 -39.63 20.19 27.03
C ASP A 29 -39.15 20.60 28.41
N GLN A 30 -37.88 20.97 28.55
CA GLN A 30 -37.46 21.84 29.66
C GLN A 30 -36.11 22.52 29.34
N GLU A 31 -36.05 23.77 29.70
CA GLU A 31 -35.09 24.81 29.53
C GLU A 31 -33.61 24.44 29.71
N THR A 32 -32.77 25.05 28.88
CA THR A 32 -31.30 25.04 28.89
C THR A 32 -30.76 25.83 30.09
N PRO A 33 -29.94 25.25 30.96
CA PRO A 33 -28.99 26.00 31.77
C PRO A 33 -27.64 26.10 31.04
N ASP A 34 -26.95 27.24 31.22
CA ASP A 34 -25.60 27.55 30.74
C ASP A 34 -24.59 26.42 31.08
N PRO A 35 -23.64 26.14 30.17
CA PRO A 35 -22.60 25.15 30.45
C PRO A 35 -21.64 25.68 31.53
N ALA A 36 -21.56 24.94 32.63
CA ALA A 36 -20.47 25.06 33.58
C ALA A 36 -19.11 24.68 32.89
N PRO A 37 -18.00 25.27 33.32
CA PRO A 37 -16.72 24.94 32.74
C PRO A 37 -16.40 23.48 32.94
N ALA A 38 -15.97 22.81 31.88
CA ALA A 38 -15.50 21.44 31.91
C ALA A 38 -14.34 21.32 32.92
N GLU A 39 -14.57 20.54 33.95
CA GLU A 39 -13.48 20.04 34.79
C GLU A 39 -12.66 19.11 33.91
N SER A 40 -11.40 19.47 33.68
CA SER A 40 -10.42 18.58 33.09
C SER A 40 -10.29 17.37 34.00
N ASP A 41 -10.71 16.21 33.54
CA ASP A 41 -10.35 14.94 34.14
C ASP A 41 -8.83 14.83 34.13
N GLN A 42 -8.20 15.21 35.23
CA GLN A 42 -6.85 14.76 35.53
C GLN A 42 -6.96 13.25 35.77
N GLN A 43 -6.66 12.47 34.76
CA GLN A 43 -6.27 11.08 34.95
C GLN A 43 -5.18 11.05 36.00
N GLY A 44 -5.50 10.54 37.17
CA GLY A 44 -4.54 10.43 38.25
C GLY A 44 -3.41 9.51 37.82
N SER A 45 -2.22 10.07 37.64
CA SER A 45 -1.01 9.29 37.44
C SER A 45 -0.87 8.29 38.61
N ALA A 46 -0.87 6.99 38.29
CA ALA A 46 -0.61 5.96 39.30
C ALA A 46 0.75 6.24 39.94
N GLU A 47 0.80 6.29 41.28
CA GLU A 47 2.03 6.61 42.02
C GLU A 47 3.09 5.53 41.73
N MET A 48 4.21 5.89 41.10
CA MET A 48 5.31 5.01 40.81
C MET A 48 6.06 4.67 42.09
N LYS A 49 6.30 3.37 42.34
CA LYS A 49 6.97 2.90 43.55
C LYS A 49 8.49 2.98 43.47
N SER A 50 9.04 2.80 42.29
CA SER A 50 10.48 2.82 42.02
C SER A 50 10.75 3.52 40.66
N PRO A 51 10.56 4.83 40.57
CA PRO A 51 10.71 5.55 39.31
C PRO A 51 12.16 5.54 38.85
N LYS A 52 12.37 5.21 37.58
CA LYS A 52 13.63 5.30 36.86
C LYS A 52 13.45 6.14 35.62
N THR A 53 14.38 7.04 35.35
CA THR A 53 14.33 7.93 34.17
C THR A 53 15.51 7.65 33.26
N ILE A 54 15.23 7.52 31.99
CA ILE A 54 16.18 7.50 30.89
C ILE A 54 15.97 8.80 30.11
N ASN A 55 17.05 9.54 29.90
CA ASN A 55 17.04 10.74 29.10
C ASN A 55 17.90 10.50 27.88
N THR A 56 17.39 10.82 26.71
CA THR A 56 18.09 10.74 25.43
C THR A 56 18.09 12.13 24.76
N ASN A 57 18.68 12.21 23.57
CA ASN A 57 18.66 13.44 22.78
C ASN A 57 17.26 13.71 22.18
N LEU A 58 16.47 12.65 21.93
CA LEU A 58 15.21 12.75 21.18
C LEU A 58 13.96 12.43 22.02
N TRP A 59 14.12 11.81 23.19
CA TRP A 59 13.00 11.47 24.08
C TRP A 59 13.47 11.24 25.52
N ASP A 60 12.56 11.43 26.46
CA ASP A 60 12.71 11.04 27.87
C ASP A 60 11.69 9.98 28.24
N LEU A 61 12.08 8.99 29.04
CA LEU A 61 11.19 7.96 29.54
C LEU A 61 11.36 7.83 31.05
N THR A 62 10.24 8.00 31.79
CA THR A 62 10.17 7.68 33.21
C THR A 62 9.28 6.47 33.42
N TYR A 63 9.79 5.39 33.97
CA TYR A 63 9.06 4.17 34.21
C TYR A 63 9.27 3.63 35.64
N ASP A 64 8.43 2.73 36.08
CA ASP A 64 8.51 2.11 37.41
C ASP A 64 9.29 0.80 37.31
N GLU A 65 10.53 0.77 37.80
CA GLU A 65 11.37 -0.43 37.80
C GLU A 65 10.72 -1.60 38.57
N SER A 66 9.82 -1.30 39.53
CA SER A 66 9.07 -2.33 40.27
C SER A 66 8.02 -3.07 39.43
N ASP A 67 7.71 -2.58 38.22
CA ASP A 67 6.81 -3.26 37.29
C ASP A 67 7.52 -4.39 36.50
N GLY A 68 8.85 -4.52 36.68
CA GLY A 68 9.64 -5.61 36.13
C GLY A 68 10.28 -5.33 34.78
N TRP A 69 10.24 -4.07 34.31
CA TRP A 69 10.92 -3.67 33.08
C TRP A 69 12.42 -3.80 33.20
N VAL A 70 13.05 -4.42 32.20
CA VAL A 70 14.50 -4.56 32.07
C VAL A 70 14.94 -4.24 30.64
N TYR A 71 16.17 -3.80 30.46
CA TYR A 71 16.81 -3.69 29.15
C TYR A 71 18.30 -4.04 29.29
N GLU A 72 18.92 -4.50 28.21
CA GLU A 72 20.34 -4.75 28.12
C GLU A 72 21.08 -3.54 27.53
N GLU A 73 22.39 -3.41 27.78
CA GLU A 73 23.17 -2.28 27.28
C GLU A 73 23.21 -2.23 25.74
N ASP A 74 23.19 -3.40 25.09
CA ASP A 74 23.18 -3.53 23.64
C ASP A 74 21.80 -3.17 23.02
N ASP A 75 20.74 -3.09 23.81
CA ASP A 75 19.38 -2.69 23.40
C ASP A 75 19.14 -1.18 23.49
N PHE A 76 20.12 -0.43 23.92
CA PHE A 76 20.04 1.03 24.05
C PHE A 76 21.05 1.72 23.13
N TYR A 77 20.55 2.65 22.32
CA TYR A 77 21.34 3.50 21.45
C TYR A 77 20.84 4.94 21.54
N ASP A 78 21.74 5.92 21.57
CA ASP A 78 21.41 7.33 21.63
C ASP A 78 22.48 8.20 20.98
N ASP A 79 22.10 8.95 19.94
CA ASP A 79 22.90 10.04 19.36
C ASP A 79 22.01 11.24 19.00
N GLU A 80 22.55 12.23 18.28
CA GLU A 80 21.84 13.47 17.94
C GLU A 80 20.70 13.26 16.92
N THR A 81 20.75 12.17 16.15
CA THR A 81 19.82 11.90 15.02
C THR A 81 19.01 10.64 15.19
N PHE A 82 19.39 9.76 16.11
CA PHE A 82 18.73 8.50 16.33
C PHE A 82 18.81 8.06 17.79
N SER A 83 17.68 7.70 18.37
CA SER A 83 17.62 7.12 19.71
C SER A 83 16.67 5.93 19.75
N LYS A 84 17.13 4.82 20.32
CA LYS A 84 16.38 3.56 20.42
C LYS A 84 16.57 2.91 21.77
N ILE A 85 15.51 2.29 22.29
CA ILE A 85 15.59 1.35 23.42
C ILE A 85 14.62 0.19 23.21
N ILE A 86 15.01 -1.00 23.67
CA ILE A 86 14.12 -2.14 23.82
C ILE A 86 13.99 -2.44 25.31
N LEU A 87 12.77 -2.40 25.84
CA LEU A 87 12.45 -2.79 27.21
C LEU A 87 11.62 -4.06 27.19
N THR A 88 11.95 -4.99 28.06
CA THR A 88 11.25 -6.28 28.17
C THR A 88 10.73 -6.53 29.57
N ILE A 89 9.65 -7.30 29.66
CA ILE A 89 9.22 -7.94 30.89
C ILE A 89 9.38 -9.44 30.69
N PRO A 90 10.41 -10.07 31.28
CA PRO A 90 10.61 -11.50 31.14
C PRO A 90 9.53 -12.28 31.90
N ASN A 91 9.27 -13.52 31.47
CA ASN A 91 8.43 -14.43 32.20
C ASN A 91 9.11 -14.90 33.53
N GLU A 92 8.36 -15.56 34.41
CA GLU A 92 8.89 -16.02 35.69
C GLU A 92 10.05 -17.04 35.56
N ALA A 93 10.16 -17.75 34.46
CA ALA A 93 11.23 -18.70 34.18
C ALA A 93 12.46 -18.00 33.57
N GLY A 94 12.33 -16.80 33.03
CA GLY A 94 13.38 -16.03 32.39
C GLY A 94 13.86 -16.60 31.05
N ASP A 95 13.04 -17.43 30.40
CA ASP A 95 13.35 -18.07 29.11
C ASP A 95 12.63 -17.45 27.90
N SER A 96 11.71 -16.51 28.15
CA SER A 96 11.00 -15.72 27.13
C SER A 96 10.48 -14.42 27.73
N ASP A 97 10.12 -13.47 26.90
CA ASP A 97 9.51 -12.21 27.30
C ASP A 97 7.97 -12.33 27.25
N ILE A 98 7.30 -11.73 28.24
CA ILE A 98 5.85 -11.56 28.24
C ILE A 98 5.49 -10.36 27.38
N ILE A 99 6.30 -9.29 27.46
CA ILE A 99 6.15 -8.03 26.72
C ILE A 99 7.54 -7.61 26.26
N ASN A 100 7.63 -7.22 24.99
CA ASN A 100 8.78 -6.58 24.39
C ASN A 100 8.34 -5.23 23.81
N THR A 101 8.99 -4.14 24.20
CA THR A 101 8.63 -2.79 23.76
C THR A 101 9.85 -2.11 23.17
N GLU A 102 9.78 -1.77 21.89
CA GLU A 102 10.74 -0.91 21.21
C GLU A 102 10.23 0.53 21.17
N ILE A 103 11.07 1.49 21.54
CA ILE A 103 10.87 2.93 21.37
C ILE A 103 12.00 3.42 20.47
N ARG A 104 11.68 4.00 19.33
CA ARG A 104 12.63 4.50 18.35
C ARG A 104 12.20 5.85 17.82
N VAL A 105 13.12 6.82 17.83
CA VAL A 105 12.95 8.13 17.20
C VAL A 105 14.13 8.39 16.28
N SER A 106 13.88 8.79 15.05
CA SER A 106 14.90 9.08 14.04
C SER A 106 14.61 10.39 13.34
N VAL A 107 15.60 11.24 13.18
CA VAL A 107 15.56 12.45 12.33
C VAL A 107 16.29 12.27 11.02
N GLU A 108 16.99 11.14 10.85
CA GLU A 108 17.55 10.72 9.58
C GLU A 108 16.50 9.94 8.80
N ASP A 109 16.31 10.29 7.54
CA ASP A 109 15.37 9.64 6.62
C ASP A 109 13.97 9.46 7.24
N PRO A 110 13.25 10.54 7.57
CA PRO A 110 11.90 10.42 8.09
C PRO A 110 11.02 9.76 7.02
N TYR A 111 10.34 8.70 7.42
CA TYR A 111 9.42 7.97 6.54
C TYR A 111 8.07 8.68 6.49
N THR A 112 7.43 8.64 5.33
CA THR A 112 6.02 8.99 5.22
C THR A 112 5.17 7.91 5.91
N PHE A 113 3.93 8.23 6.23
CA PHE A 113 2.97 7.27 6.73
C PHE A 113 2.89 6.02 5.82
N ARG A 114 2.90 6.23 4.49
CA ARG A 114 2.92 5.17 3.49
C ARG A 114 4.16 4.28 3.60
N ASP A 115 5.35 4.87 3.74
CA ASP A 115 6.59 4.10 3.88
C ASP A 115 6.53 3.16 5.09
N TYR A 116 5.86 3.57 6.15
CA TYR A 116 5.60 2.71 7.30
C TYR A 116 4.69 1.55 6.97
N LEU A 117 3.58 1.81 6.34
CA LEU A 117 2.64 0.75 5.94
C LEU A 117 3.31 -0.29 5.05
N THR A 118 4.22 0.13 4.16
CA THR A 118 4.91 -0.77 3.23
C THR A 118 6.14 -1.46 3.81
N SER A 119 6.89 -0.78 4.69
CA SER A 119 8.19 -1.29 5.18
C SER A 119 8.10 -2.06 6.49
N TYR A 120 7.09 -1.74 7.30
CA TYR A 120 6.91 -2.29 8.65
C TYR A 120 5.52 -2.90 8.84
N GLY A 121 4.78 -3.14 7.77
CA GLY A 121 3.48 -3.78 7.79
C GLY A 121 3.51 -5.08 8.59
N PHE A 122 2.39 -5.42 9.20
CA PHE A 122 2.19 -6.73 9.77
C PHE A 122 2.06 -7.76 8.64
N ASP A 123 2.24 -9.05 8.95
CA ASP A 123 2.02 -10.14 8.00
C ASP A 123 0.64 -9.96 7.34
N GLU A 124 0.58 -9.96 6.00
CA GLU A 124 -0.59 -9.68 5.15
C GLU A 124 -1.87 -10.44 5.55
N TYR A 125 -1.72 -11.55 6.26
CA TYR A 125 -2.82 -12.45 6.61
C TYR A 125 -3.55 -12.11 7.91
N GLU A 126 -3.07 -11.16 8.73
CA GLU A 126 -3.59 -10.94 10.07
C GLU A 126 -3.86 -9.47 10.42
N TYR A 127 -3.68 -8.57 9.47
CA TYR A 127 -3.78 -7.15 9.70
C TYR A 127 -5.01 -6.53 9.03
N GLU A 128 -5.91 -5.92 9.81
CA GLU A 128 -6.99 -5.08 9.33
C GLU A 128 -6.66 -3.61 9.66
N VAL A 129 -6.36 -2.80 8.64
CA VAL A 129 -6.26 -1.34 8.78
C VAL A 129 -7.67 -0.78 8.99
N ASN A 130 -7.86 0.02 10.01
CA ASN A 130 -9.12 0.71 10.21
C ASN A 130 -9.29 1.83 9.17
N HIS A 131 -10.47 1.98 8.58
CA HIS A 131 -10.76 2.86 7.45
C HIS A 131 -10.50 4.35 7.68
N ALA A 132 -10.55 4.79 8.93
CA ALA A 132 -10.11 6.11 9.32
C ALA A 132 -8.99 5.87 10.32
N TYR A 133 -7.81 6.30 9.97
CA TYR A 133 -6.68 6.22 10.87
C TYR A 133 -6.94 7.14 12.05
N ASP A 134 -7.27 6.55 13.20
CA ASP A 134 -7.44 7.29 14.43
C ASP A 134 -6.06 7.58 15.02
N PHE A 135 -5.74 8.86 15.16
CA PHE A 135 -4.52 9.30 15.80
C PHE A 135 -4.73 9.43 17.31
N THR A 136 -3.80 8.88 18.07
CA THR A 136 -3.73 9.00 19.52
C THR A 136 -2.47 9.74 19.95
N GLN A 137 -2.48 10.32 21.17
CA GLN A 137 -1.31 11.03 21.70
C GLN A 137 -0.38 10.06 22.43
N VAL A 138 0.84 9.90 21.94
CA VAL A 138 1.90 9.12 22.61
C VAL A 138 3.15 9.99 22.75
N GLY A 139 3.63 10.13 23.98
CA GLY A 139 4.80 10.98 24.25
C GLY A 139 4.63 12.47 23.90
N GLY A 140 3.40 12.94 23.71
CA GLY A 140 3.07 14.30 23.29
C GLY A 140 2.98 14.46 21.77
N VAL A 141 3.10 13.38 20.99
CA VAL A 141 3.04 13.37 19.53
C VAL A 141 1.78 12.66 19.07
N ASP A 142 1.14 13.17 18.01
CA ASP A 142 0.03 12.49 17.35
C ASP A 142 0.56 11.24 16.61
N CYS A 143 0.11 10.07 17.02
CA CYS A 143 0.51 8.79 16.45
C CYS A 143 -0.70 8.01 15.95
N LEU A 144 -0.56 7.36 14.82
CA LEU A 144 -1.46 6.31 14.40
C LEU A 144 -1.24 5.08 15.29
N GLU A 145 -2.34 4.46 15.71
CA GLU A 145 -2.34 3.21 16.45
C GLU A 145 -2.71 2.05 15.53
N GLN A 146 -1.92 0.99 15.55
CA GLN A 146 -2.16 -0.22 14.75
C GLN A 146 -2.06 -1.47 15.65
N GLU A 147 -3.12 -2.28 15.62
CA GLU A 147 -3.15 -3.60 16.28
C GLU A 147 -2.97 -4.71 15.25
N GLY A 148 -2.20 -5.74 15.60
CA GLY A 148 -2.01 -6.89 14.73
C GLY A 148 -1.27 -8.04 15.41
N ASN A 149 -0.66 -8.90 14.60
CA ASN A 149 0.19 -10.01 15.05
C ASN A 149 1.58 -9.89 14.44
N TYR A 150 2.59 -10.12 15.27
CA TYR A 150 3.97 -10.18 14.84
C TYR A 150 4.52 -11.59 15.16
N TRP A 151 4.78 -12.39 14.11
CA TRP A 151 5.21 -13.78 14.23
C TRP A 151 4.32 -14.63 15.14
N GLY A 152 3.01 -14.38 15.13
CA GLY A 152 2.02 -15.09 15.93
C GLY A 152 1.85 -14.59 17.36
N SER A 153 2.51 -13.50 17.74
CA SER A 153 2.29 -12.80 19.01
C SER A 153 1.48 -11.53 18.78
N PRO A 154 0.50 -11.21 19.67
CA PRO A 154 -0.20 -9.93 19.61
C PRO A 154 0.79 -8.76 19.57
N CYS A 155 0.50 -7.74 18.80
CA CYS A 155 1.38 -6.60 18.62
C CYS A 155 0.58 -5.31 18.48
N LEU A 156 1.09 -4.25 19.10
CA LEU A 156 0.57 -2.89 19.00
C LEU A 156 1.70 -1.98 18.53
N ARG A 157 1.43 -1.16 17.50
CA ARG A 157 2.39 -0.21 16.95
C ARG A 157 1.83 1.19 16.96
N TYR A 158 2.73 2.16 17.11
CA TYR A 158 2.45 3.58 16.98
C TYR A 158 3.41 4.22 16.00
N PHE A 159 2.87 5.01 15.08
CA PHE A 159 3.62 5.81 14.11
C PHE A 159 3.17 7.26 14.21
N ASN A 160 4.09 8.20 14.14
CA ASN A 160 3.74 9.60 14.21
C ASN A 160 3.27 10.17 12.87
N ARG A 161 2.58 11.31 12.98
CA ARG A 161 2.42 12.24 11.86
C ARG A 161 3.70 13.04 11.68
N LEU A 162 4.28 13.00 10.48
CA LEU A 162 5.50 13.76 10.17
C LEU A 162 5.31 15.29 10.36
N GLU A 163 4.11 15.79 10.02
CA GLU A 163 3.74 17.21 10.23
C GLU A 163 3.99 17.72 11.63
N SER A 164 3.67 16.90 12.62
CA SER A 164 3.77 17.31 14.01
C SER A 164 5.17 17.15 14.58
N ALA A 165 6.05 16.39 13.89
CA ALA A 165 7.28 15.93 14.49
C ALA A 165 8.56 16.28 13.73
N GLY A 166 8.53 16.30 12.40
CA GLY A 166 9.76 16.43 11.59
C GLY A 166 10.75 15.27 11.78
N ALA A 167 10.27 14.15 12.35
CA ALA A 167 11.05 12.98 12.69
C ALA A 167 10.17 11.75 12.64
N THR A 168 10.77 10.60 12.43
CA THR A 168 10.10 9.32 12.55
C THR A 168 10.03 8.89 14.01
N VAL A 169 8.82 8.67 14.53
CA VAL A 169 8.55 8.07 15.84
C VAL A 169 7.90 6.71 15.64
N PHE A 170 8.56 5.68 16.10
CA PHE A 170 8.09 4.31 16.02
C PHE A 170 8.10 3.68 17.41
N LEU A 171 6.96 3.13 17.81
CA LEU A 171 6.85 2.30 19.00
C LEU A 171 6.24 0.97 18.59
N GLU A 172 6.83 -0.12 19.06
CA GLU A 172 6.30 -1.47 18.85
C GLU A 172 6.23 -2.21 20.18
N ILE A 173 5.08 -2.81 20.47
CA ILE A 173 4.85 -3.56 21.70
C ILE A 173 4.36 -4.95 21.28
N VAL A 174 5.17 -5.96 21.51
CA VAL A 174 4.90 -7.36 21.17
C VAL A 174 4.58 -8.13 22.43
N GLY A 175 3.50 -8.90 22.45
CA GLY A 175 3.05 -9.72 23.56
C GLY A 175 1.79 -9.20 24.24
N GLU A 176 1.74 -9.18 25.57
CA GLU A 176 0.56 -8.77 26.34
C GLU A 176 0.43 -7.24 26.40
N TYR A 177 0.23 -6.57 25.25
CA TYR A 177 0.18 -5.09 25.17
C TYR A 177 -1.02 -4.45 25.91
N GLU A 178 -2.09 -5.18 26.18
CA GLU A 178 -3.20 -4.72 27.03
C GLU A 178 -2.86 -4.68 28.53
N ASP A 179 -1.63 -5.06 28.94
CA ASP A 179 -1.19 -5.01 30.34
C ASP A 179 -1.09 -3.55 30.81
N ALA A 180 -1.67 -3.24 31.94
CA ALA A 180 -1.66 -1.88 32.52
C ALA A 180 -0.24 -1.30 32.75
N ARG A 181 0.81 -2.13 32.72
CA ARG A 181 2.21 -1.69 32.78
C ARG A 181 2.63 -1.01 31.49
N VAL A 182 2.05 -1.38 30.35
CA VAL A 182 2.28 -0.73 29.05
C VAL A 182 1.71 0.69 29.07
N ASP A 183 0.45 0.88 29.46
CA ASP A 183 -0.14 2.21 29.57
C ASP A 183 0.67 3.12 30.50
N LYS A 184 1.14 2.55 31.62
CA LYS A 184 1.97 3.27 32.58
C LYS A 184 3.34 3.63 31.98
N LEU A 185 3.97 2.75 31.21
CA LEU A 185 5.21 3.01 30.49
C LEU A 185 5.03 4.15 29.49
N LEU A 186 4.02 4.05 28.62
CA LEU A 186 3.74 5.05 27.59
C LEU A 186 3.39 6.42 28.19
N SER A 187 2.70 6.46 29.32
CA SER A 187 2.38 7.70 30.03
C SER A 187 3.62 8.42 30.59
N GLY A 188 4.73 7.71 30.74
CA GLY A 188 6.00 8.27 31.19
C GLY A 188 6.95 8.67 30.07
N LEU A 189 6.54 8.45 28.81
CA LEU A 189 7.31 8.84 27.63
C LEU A 189 7.04 10.31 27.30
N THR A 190 8.09 11.04 26.93
CA THR A 190 8.01 12.41 26.37
C THR A 190 8.98 12.47 25.20
N ILE A 191 8.48 12.82 24.02
CA ILE A 191 9.28 12.93 22.80
C ILE A 191 9.67 14.40 22.64
N GLN A 192 10.97 14.64 22.44
CA GLN A 192 11.57 15.99 22.41
C GLN A 192 11.88 16.35 20.95
N LEU A 193 10.92 16.97 20.28
CA LEU A 193 11.04 17.34 18.85
C LEU A 193 11.14 18.85 18.62
N GLU A 194 11.29 19.68 19.71
CA GLU A 194 11.21 21.14 19.62
C GLU A 194 12.30 21.80 18.74
N ASP A 195 13.45 21.14 18.56
CA ASP A 195 14.59 21.66 17.78
C ASP A 195 14.92 20.84 16.53
N ILE A 196 14.12 19.84 16.22
CA ILE A 196 14.31 19.01 15.02
C ILE A 196 13.71 19.76 13.84
N GLY A 197 14.44 20.72 13.32
CA GLY A 197 14.08 21.46 12.12
C GLY A 197 14.23 20.56 10.90
N ASN A 198 13.15 20.28 10.22
CA ASN A 198 13.21 19.82 8.86
C ASN A 198 13.61 21.01 7.99
N GLU A 199 14.92 21.17 7.68
CA GLU A 199 15.44 22.27 6.87
C GLU A 199 14.89 22.24 5.44
N ASP A 200 14.45 21.09 4.97
CA ASP A 200 13.92 20.89 3.62
C ASP A 200 12.39 21.00 3.56
N GLY A 201 11.69 21.21 4.68
CA GLY A 201 10.25 21.28 4.77
C GLY A 201 9.59 19.90 4.97
N PRO A 202 8.26 19.82 4.94
CA PRO A 202 7.55 18.56 5.14
C PRO A 202 7.89 17.55 4.03
N TRP A 203 8.15 16.32 4.43
CA TRP A 203 8.49 15.20 3.55
C TRP A 203 7.26 14.53 2.93
N TYR A 204 6.08 14.99 3.26
CA TYR A 204 4.81 14.52 2.75
C TYR A 204 4.14 15.67 1.98
N TRP A 205 3.19 15.28 1.16
CA TRP A 205 2.44 16.25 0.39
C TRP A 205 1.47 17.06 1.31
N GLU A 206 1.77 18.34 1.53
CA GLU A 206 0.82 19.32 2.09
C GLU A 206 -0.09 19.85 0.97
N GLY A 207 -0.76 18.96 0.27
CA GLY A 207 -1.30 19.38 -1.00
C GLY A 207 -2.64 20.09 -0.94
N GLU A 208 -2.68 21.22 -1.61
CA GLU A 208 -3.87 21.56 -2.39
C GLU A 208 -4.22 20.35 -3.26
N PRO A 209 -5.51 20.05 -3.49
CA PRO A 209 -5.92 19.00 -4.39
C PRO A 209 -5.15 19.09 -5.70
N PHE A 210 -4.81 17.98 -6.30
CA PHE A 210 -4.09 17.93 -7.57
C PHE A 210 -4.63 18.95 -8.55
N SER A 211 -3.73 19.69 -9.18
CA SER A 211 -4.12 20.75 -10.10
C SER A 211 -4.85 20.19 -11.31
N ALA A 212 -5.99 20.80 -11.66
CA ALA A 212 -6.66 20.52 -12.92
C ALA A 212 -5.82 20.94 -14.15
N GLN A 213 -4.76 21.74 -13.95
CA GLN A 213 -3.83 22.10 -15.01
C GLN A 213 -2.84 20.97 -15.24
N PRO A 214 -2.55 20.59 -16.49
CA PRO A 214 -1.52 19.60 -16.78
C PRO A 214 -0.15 20.06 -16.29
N HIS A 215 0.58 19.15 -15.69
CA HIS A 215 2.02 19.29 -15.48
C HIS A 215 2.77 18.79 -16.72
N SER A 216 3.97 19.29 -16.94
CA SER A 216 4.80 18.79 -18.04
C SER A 216 6.28 19.00 -17.75
N THR A 217 7.07 18.02 -18.11
CA THR A 217 8.53 18.06 -18.00
C THR A 217 9.20 17.57 -19.28
N MET A 218 10.48 17.92 -19.46
CA MET A 218 11.26 17.49 -20.61
C MET A 218 12.07 16.26 -20.26
N VAL A 219 11.85 15.16 -20.99
CA VAL A 219 12.68 13.95 -20.90
C VAL A 219 13.40 13.74 -22.21
N GLY A 220 14.69 13.97 -22.24
CA GLY A 220 15.44 14.03 -23.49
C GLY A 220 14.93 15.13 -24.43
N THR A 221 14.36 14.74 -25.57
CA THR A 221 13.75 15.67 -26.55
C THR A 221 12.23 15.67 -26.51
N TYR A 222 11.62 14.91 -25.64
CA TYR A 222 10.17 14.75 -25.53
C TYR A 222 9.62 15.63 -24.40
N THR A 223 8.44 16.17 -24.60
CA THR A 223 7.67 16.84 -23.55
C THR A 223 6.64 15.85 -23.03
N LEU A 224 6.92 15.23 -21.88
CA LEU A 224 5.97 14.37 -21.20
C LEU A 224 5.01 15.24 -20.39
N SER A 225 3.72 14.95 -20.47
CA SER A 225 2.69 15.69 -19.77
C SER A 225 1.78 14.77 -18.98
N SER A 226 1.37 15.19 -17.80
CA SER A 226 0.37 14.53 -16.98
C SER A 226 -0.85 15.41 -16.78
N GLN A 227 -2.03 14.80 -16.78
CA GLN A 227 -3.30 15.42 -16.47
C GLN A 227 -3.96 14.66 -15.35
N TRP A 228 -4.20 15.30 -14.21
CA TRP A 228 -4.96 14.70 -13.13
C TRP A 228 -6.39 14.38 -13.54
N LEU A 229 -6.85 13.18 -13.18
CA LEU A 229 -8.22 12.72 -13.40
C LEU A 229 -8.87 12.47 -12.03
N PRO A 230 -9.81 13.31 -11.57
CA PRO A 230 -10.50 13.07 -10.31
C PRO A 230 -11.15 11.70 -10.26
N ILE A 231 -10.92 10.98 -9.15
CA ILE A 231 -11.58 9.71 -8.82
C ILE A 231 -12.53 9.96 -7.64
N THR A 232 -13.75 9.45 -7.71
CA THR A 232 -14.68 9.45 -6.57
C THR A 232 -14.71 8.07 -5.91
N ASP A 233 -14.93 8.02 -4.59
CA ASP A 233 -14.91 6.79 -3.79
C ASP A 233 -13.60 5.99 -3.95
N CYS A 234 -12.51 6.66 -3.62
CA CYS A 234 -11.15 6.23 -3.94
C CYS A 234 -10.30 5.89 -2.69
N ILE A 235 -10.89 5.83 -1.50
CA ILE A 235 -10.16 5.54 -0.27
C ILE A 235 -9.65 4.10 -0.28
N VAL A 236 -8.38 3.94 0.06
CA VAL A 236 -7.68 2.67 0.22
C VAL A 236 -7.64 2.31 1.70
N THR A 237 -7.98 1.10 2.04
CA THR A 237 -8.19 0.66 3.42
C THR A 237 -7.32 -0.51 3.84
N LYS A 238 -6.62 -1.14 2.89
CA LYS A 238 -5.67 -2.22 3.13
C LYS A 238 -4.29 -1.86 2.61
N GLU A 239 -3.26 -2.46 3.20
CA GLU A 239 -1.86 -2.24 2.84
C GLU A 239 -1.46 -2.80 1.47
N THR A 240 -2.30 -3.55 0.80
CA THR A 240 -1.97 -4.09 -0.52
C THR A 240 -2.05 -3.00 -1.58
N PHE A 241 -0.91 -2.63 -2.11
CA PHE A 241 -0.76 -1.58 -3.13
C PHE A 241 -0.91 -2.07 -4.57
N ASP A 242 -1.24 -3.32 -4.77
CA ASP A 242 -1.44 -3.91 -6.09
C ASP A 242 -2.84 -3.59 -6.64
N HIS A 243 -3.10 -2.29 -6.80
CA HIS A 243 -4.35 -1.82 -7.39
C HIS A 243 -4.24 -1.84 -8.90
N ALA A 244 -4.56 -2.97 -9.47
CA ALA A 244 -4.60 -3.13 -10.91
C ALA A 244 -5.80 -2.40 -11.50
N ALA A 245 -5.66 -1.91 -12.72
CA ALA A 245 -6.69 -1.21 -13.45
C ALA A 245 -6.91 -1.81 -14.85
N ALA A 246 -8.15 -1.77 -15.32
CA ALA A 246 -8.50 -2.07 -16.70
C ALA A 246 -9.50 -1.06 -17.23
N VAL A 247 -9.40 -0.71 -18.50
CA VAL A 247 -10.31 0.24 -19.15
C VAL A 247 -10.91 -0.42 -20.40
N THR A 248 -12.21 -0.30 -20.55
CA THR A 248 -12.92 -0.77 -21.73
C THR A 248 -14.03 0.21 -22.13
N GLY A 249 -13.88 0.85 -23.28
CA GLY A 249 -14.81 1.88 -23.74
C GLY A 249 -14.86 3.09 -22.78
N ASP A 250 -16.03 3.33 -22.20
CA ASP A 250 -16.33 4.37 -21.24
C ASP A 250 -16.37 3.87 -19.78
N GLN A 251 -15.81 2.73 -19.51
CA GLN A 251 -15.75 2.12 -18.17
C GLN A 251 -14.31 1.85 -17.75
N ALA A 252 -14.00 2.16 -16.52
CA ALA A 252 -12.78 1.74 -15.85
C ALA A 252 -13.12 0.78 -14.69
N PHE A 253 -12.27 -0.20 -14.48
CA PHE A 253 -12.38 -1.18 -13.41
C PHE A 253 -11.09 -1.13 -12.62
N LEU A 254 -11.21 -0.99 -11.31
CA LEU A 254 -10.08 -0.98 -10.37
C LEU A 254 -10.26 -2.10 -9.36
N LEU A 255 -9.18 -2.85 -9.14
CA LEU A 255 -9.07 -3.71 -7.97
C LEU A 255 -8.54 -2.85 -6.81
N VAL A 256 -9.37 -2.64 -5.81
CA VAL A 256 -9.05 -1.84 -4.63
C VAL A 256 -9.31 -2.70 -3.41
N ASP A 257 -8.28 -2.95 -2.61
CA ASP A 257 -8.38 -3.78 -1.39
C ASP A 257 -8.97 -5.19 -1.66
N GLY A 258 -8.63 -5.78 -2.81
CA GLY A 258 -9.17 -7.07 -3.26
C GLY A 258 -10.62 -7.03 -3.78
N ALA A 259 -11.28 -5.88 -3.75
CA ALA A 259 -12.60 -5.66 -4.29
C ALA A 259 -12.57 -5.07 -5.71
N LEU A 260 -13.51 -5.46 -6.56
CA LEU A 260 -13.63 -4.90 -7.89
C LEU A 260 -14.62 -3.73 -7.88
N LYS A 261 -14.14 -2.55 -8.23
CA LYS A 261 -14.95 -1.32 -8.37
C LYS A 261 -15.07 -0.93 -9.83
N ARG A 262 -16.28 -0.58 -10.28
CA ARG A 262 -16.54 -0.02 -11.62
C ARG A 262 -16.74 1.49 -11.54
N TYR A 263 -16.13 2.19 -12.48
CA TYR A 263 -16.20 3.64 -12.65
C TYR A 263 -16.68 3.97 -14.07
N ASP A 264 -17.48 5.02 -14.21
CA ASP A 264 -17.74 5.65 -15.48
C ASP A 264 -16.53 6.53 -15.84
N TYR A 265 -15.93 6.30 -17.00
CA TYR A 265 -14.74 6.98 -17.49
C TYR A 265 -15.07 7.84 -18.71
N ASP A 266 -14.95 9.16 -18.60
CA ASP A 266 -15.26 10.11 -19.67
C ASP A 266 -14.00 10.72 -20.32
N GLY A 267 -12.81 10.21 -20.00
CA GLY A 267 -11.52 10.72 -20.46
C GLY A 267 -10.98 11.88 -19.59
N THR A 268 -11.75 12.40 -18.64
CA THR A 268 -11.39 13.51 -17.76
C THR A 268 -11.62 13.22 -16.27
N SER A 269 -12.35 12.16 -15.94
CA SER A 269 -12.64 11.74 -14.57
C SER A 269 -13.02 10.28 -14.51
N LEU A 270 -12.89 9.69 -13.31
CA LEU A 270 -13.41 8.38 -12.96
C LEU A 270 -14.48 8.56 -11.88
N LYS A 271 -15.73 8.34 -12.23
CA LYS A 271 -16.86 8.46 -11.30
C LYS A 271 -17.29 7.08 -10.85
N PHE A 272 -17.23 6.83 -9.55
CA PHE A 272 -17.69 5.57 -8.97
C PHE A 272 -19.13 5.26 -9.42
N ALA A 273 -19.33 4.05 -9.88
CA ALA A 273 -20.63 3.59 -10.35
C ALA A 273 -21.19 2.47 -9.48
N GLU A 274 -20.38 1.45 -9.16
CA GLU A 274 -20.80 0.34 -8.30
C GLU A 274 -19.62 -0.51 -7.83
N ASP A 275 -19.83 -1.17 -6.68
CA ASP A 275 -19.01 -2.30 -6.25
C ASP A 275 -19.52 -3.57 -6.92
N ILE A 276 -18.60 -4.33 -7.49
CA ILE A 276 -18.88 -5.64 -8.08
C ILE A 276 -18.54 -6.70 -7.04
N ALA A 277 -19.57 -7.38 -6.55
CA ALA A 277 -19.38 -8.46 -5.60
C ALA A 277 -18.68 -9.65 -6.29
N LEU A 278 -17.52 -10.02 -5.80
CA LEU A 278 -16.76 -11.20 -6.18
C LEU A 278 -16.87 -12.27 -5.09
N ASP A 279 -16.78 -13.54 -5.46
CA ASP A 279 -16.81 -14.65 -4.50
C ASP A 279 -15.46 -14.84 -3.77
N ALA A 280 -14.40 -14.19 -4.27
CA ALA A 280 -13.03 -14.22 -3.76
C ALA A 280 -12.30 -12.90 -4.02
N GLU A 281 -11.15 -12.71 -3.38
CA GLU A 281 -10.25 -11.58 -3.62
C GLU A 281 -9.35 -11.91 -4.82
N TYR A 282 -9.13 -10.90 -5.68
CA TYR A 282 -8.27 -10.98 -6.86
C TYR A 282 -7.23 -9.87 -6.82
N GLU A 283 -6.06 -10.13 -7.43
CA GLU A 283 -4.90 -9.23 -7.35
C GLU A 283 -4.47 -8.71 -8.72
N ALA A 284 -4.88 -9.36 -9.81
CA ALA A 284 -4.58 -8.92 -11.15
C ALA A 284 -5.85 -8.79 -12.01
N ILE A 285 -5.90 -7.72 -12.81
CA ILE A 285 -7.03 -7.42 -13.70
C ILE A 285 -6.53 -7.05 -15.09
N PHE A 286 -7.21 -7.55 -16.11
CA PHE A 286 -6.93 -7.25 -17.51
C PHE A 286 -8.23 -7.06 -18.29
N ALA A 287 -8.23 -6.22 -19.32
CA ALA A 287 -9.33 -6.12 -20.27
C ALA A 287 -8.90 -6.64 -21.63
N ASP A 288 -9.73 -7.46 -22.27
CA ASP A 288 -9.52 -7.84 -23.66
C ASP A 288 -10.20 -6.84 -24.63
N THR A 289 -9.87 -6.97 -25.92
CA THR A 289 -10.44 -6.08 -26.97
C THR A 289 -11.95 -6.28 -27.17
N ALA A 290 -12.53 -7.36 -26.65
CA ALA A 290 -13.98 -7.60 -26.66
C ALA A 290 -14.69 -6.97 -25.45
N GLY A 291 -13.95 -6.34 -24.53
CA GLY A 291 -14.47 -5.74 -23.30
C GLY A 291 -14.76 -6.73 -22.20
N THR A 292 -14.12 -7.88 -22.22
CA THR A 292 -14.16 -8.86 -21.12
C THR A 292 -13.09 -8.48 -20.09
N ILE A 293 -13.44 -8.45 -18.83
CA ILE A 293 -12.53 -8.26 -17.70
C ILE A 293 -12.08 -9.64 -17.22
N TRP A 294 -10.78 -9.81 -17.06
CA TRP A 294 -10.14 -11.02 -16.58
C TRP A 294 -9.53 -10.74 -15.22
N LEU A 295 -9.79 -11.63 -14.25
CA LEU A 295 -9.33 -11.51 -12.87
C LEU A 295 -8.57 -12.76 -12.47
N SER A 296 -7.41 -12.60 -11.86
CA SER A 296 -6.59 -13.73 -11.37
C SER A 296 -5.90 -13.37 -10.05
N ASN A 297 -5.58 -14.41 -9.29
CA ASN A 297 -4.62 -14.43 -8.19
C ASN A 297 -3.97 -15.83 -8.15
N PHE A 298 -3.13 -16.11 -7.17
CA PHE A 298 -2.40 -17.39 -7.10
C PHE A 298 -3.18 -18.54 -6.41
N VAL A 299 -4.39 -18.29 -5.91
CA VAL A 299 -5.19 -19.28 -5.15
C VAL A 299 -6.48 -19.61 -5.86
N GLU A 300 -7.11 -18.61 -6.45
CA GLU A 300 -8.46 -18.69 -7.00
C GLU A 300 -8.43 -18.95 -8.51
N PRO A 301 -9.49 -19.53 -9.07
CA PRO A 301 -9.58 -19.72 -10.51
C PRO A 301 -9.46 -18.40 -11.28
N LEU A 302 -8.81 -18.43 -12.45
CA LEU A 302 -8.92 -17.34 -13.42
C LEU A 302 -10.38 -17.17 -13.83
N ILE A 303 -10.96 -16.00 -13.61
CA ILE A 303 -12.33 -15.72 -14.04
C ILE A 303 -12.41 -14.66 -15.13
N SER A 304 -13.47 -14.73 -15.90
CA SER A 304 -13.86 -13.68 -16.84
C SER A 304 -15.20 -13.09 -16.45
N TRP A 305 -15.28 -11.75 -16.53
CA TRP A 305 -16.48 -10.98 -16.19
C TRP A 305 -16.85 -10.06 -17.35
N LYS A 306 -18.13 -10.00 -17.69
CA LYS A 306 -18.64 -9.16 -18.77
C LYS A 306 -20.13 -8.89 -18.61
N ASP A 307 -20.58 -7.68 -18.99
CA ASP A 307 -22.00 -7.29 -18.98
C ASP A 307 -22.69 -7.53 -17.61
N GLY A 308 -21.97 -7.28 -16.51
CA GLY A 308 -22.49 -7.40 -15.15
C GLY A 308 -22.48 -8.84 -14.57
N ALA A 309 -21.81 -9.79 -15.22
CA ALA A 309 -21.78 -11.17 -14.74
C ALA A 309 -20.45 -11.88 -15.02
N GLN A 310 -20.11 -12.84 -14.16
CA GLN A 310 -19.06 -13.80 -14.44
C GLN A 310 -19.47 -14.69 -15.62
N THR A 311 -18.61 -14.77 -16.64
CA THR A 311 -18.90 -15.50 -17.89
C THR A 311 -18.17 -16.83 -18.00
N ALA A 312 -17.01 -16.96 -17.33
CA ALA A 312 -16.27 -18.23 -17.25
C ALA A 312 -15.41 -18.29 -15.99
N SER A 313 -14.97 -19.49 -15.66
CA SER A 313 -14.02 -19.81 -14.59
C SER A 313 -13.10 -20.93 -15.08
N TYR A 314 -11.79 -20.79 -14.83
CA TYR A 314 -10.77 -21.70 -15.29
C TYR A 314 -9.85 -22.07 -14.12
N GLU A 315 -9.91 -23.33 -13.71
CA GLU A 315 -9.06 -23.87 -12.66
C GLU A 315 -7.62 -24.07 -13.13
N GLY A 316 -6.67 -23.79 -12.25
CA GLY A 316 -5.26 -24.17 -12.38
C GLY A 316 -4.25 -23.10 -12.73
N PRO A 317 -4.58 -22.03 -13.51
CA PRO A 317 -3.65 -20.93 -13.67
C PRO A 317 -3.44 -20.17 -12.36
N ASP A 318 -2.18 -19.77 -12.10
CA ASP A 318 -1.80 -18.82 -11.07
C ASP A 318 -2.08 -17.38 -11.53
N TYR A 319 -1.26 -16.38 -11.18
CA TYR A 319 -1.35 -15.05 -11.80
C TYR A 319 -1.33 -15.14 -13.31
N VAL A 320 -2.21 -14.40 -13.98
CA VAL A 320 -2.29 -14.45 -15.44
C VAL A 320 -2.28 -13.07 -16.03
N ALA A 321 -1.30 -12.80 -16.88
CA ALA A 321 -1.34 -11.68 -17.82
C ALA A 321 -2.00 -12.12 -19.12
N MET A 322 -3.20 -11.60 -19.37
CA MET A 322 -3.99 -11.97 -20.56
C MET A 322 -3.55 -11.19 -21.78
N HIS A 323 -3.43 -11.88 -22.91
CA HIS A 323 -3.31 -11.24 -24.21
C HIS A 323 -4.61 -10.52 -24.60
N PRO A 324 -4.56 -9.36 -25.27
CA PRO A 324 -5.74 -8.58 -25.64
C PRO A 324 -6.80 -9.33 -26.46
N SER A 325 -6.46 -10.44 -27.10
CA SER A 325 -7.47 -11.29 -27.77
C SER A 325 -8.40 -12.02 -26.81
N GLY A 326 -8.07 -12.12 -25.52
CA GLY A 326 -8.83 -12.90 -24.55
C GLY A 326 -8.79 -14.41 -24.74
N THR A 327 -7.90 -14.93 -25.60
CA THR A 327 -7.84 -16.36 -25.95
C THR A 327 -6.64 -17.09 -25.38
N TRP A 328 -5.62 -16.36 -24.94
CA TRP A 328 -4.41 -16.88 -24.31
C TRP A 328 -3.80 -15.86 -23.37
N GLY A 329 -2.90 -16.30 -22.50
CA GLY A 329 -2.13 -15.47 -21.59
C GLY A 329 -0.90 -16.19 -21.09
N ILE A 330 -0.15 -15.54 -20.22
CA ILE A 330 0.98 -16.13 -19.49
C ILE A 330 0.58 -16.24 -18.03
N SER A 331 0.65 -17.46 -17.50
CA SER A 331 0.49 -17.74 -16.08
C SER A 331 1.87 -17.85 -15.43
N TRP A 332 2.03 -17.20 -14.28
CA TRP A 332 3.27 -17.25 -13.47
C TRP A 332 2.94 -17.23 -11.98
N PHE A 333 3.82 -17.78 -11.18
CA PHE A 333 3.74 -17.72 -9.72
C PHE A 333 5.00 -17.03 -9.17
N SER A 334 6.16 -17.61 -9.41
CA SER A 334 7.46 -17.08 -9.00
C SER A 334 8.58 -17.67 -9.85
N GLY A 335 9.72 -16.99 -9.92
CA GLY A 335 10.84 -17.40 -10.75
C GLY A 335 10.58 -17.19 -12.24
N SER A 336 11.40 -17.82 -13.09
CA SER A 336 11.39 -17.64 -14.55
C SER A 336 10.58 -18.71 -15.31
N GLU A 337 10.08 -19.71 -14.61
CA GLU A 337 9.29 -20.79 -15.20
C GLU A 337 7.81 -20.40 -15.20
N CYS A 338 7.25 -20.24 -16.36
CA CYS A 338 5.87 -19.82 -16.58
C CYS A 338 5.14 -20.81 -17.49
N GLU A 339 3.85 -20.64 -17.60
CA GLU A 339 3.02 -21.40 -18.53
C GLU A 339 2.29 -20.45 -19.48
N LYS A 340 2.39 -20.71 -20.78
CA LYS A 340 1.49 -20.11 -21.74
C LYS A 340 0.17 -20.87 -21.70
N ILE A 341 -0.89 -20.19 -21.33
CA ILE A 341 -2.24 -20.77 -21.27
C ILE A 341 -3.02 -20.43 -22.53
N THR A 342 -3.82 -21.38 -23.01
CA THR A 342 -4.75 -21.17 -24.13
C THR A 342 -6.15 -21.57 -23.67
N LEU A 343 -7.11 -20.65 -23.84
CA LEU A 343 -8.48 -20.80 -23.38
C LEU A 343 -9.38 -21.20 -24.55
N SER A 344 -10.09 -22.29 -24.42
CA SER A 344 -11.02 -22.78 -25.46
C SER A 344 -12.16 -23.61 -24.86
N GLY A 345 -13.40 -23.17 -25.06
CA GLY A 345 -14.59 -23.97 -24.72
C GLY A 345 -14.71 -24.30 -23.22
N GLY A 346 -14.20 -23.47 -22.33
CA GLY A 346 -14.21 -23.70 -20.89
C GLY A 346 -13.04 -24.57 -20.38
N ALA A 347 -12.07 -24.88 -21.25
CA ALA A 347 -10.87 -25.64 -20.92
C ALA A 347 -9.61 -24.77 -21.03
N VAL A 348 -8.61 -25.05 -20.19
CA VAL A 348 -7.27 -24.50 -20.25
C VAL A 348 -6.31 -25.53 -20.81
N ALA A 349 -5.55 -25.17 -21.83
CA ALA A 349 -4.40 -25.94 -22.28
C ALA A 349 -3.13 -25.11 -21.90
N THR A 350 -2.14 -25.76 -21.31
CA THR A 350 -0.89 -25.14 -20.87
C THR A 350 0.29 -25.69 -21.66
N GLU A 351 1.28 -24.83 -21.93
CA GLU A 351 2.59 -25.19 -22.44
C GLU A 351 3.66 -24.40 -21.69
N PRO A 352 4.76 -25.02 -21.27
CA PRO A 352 5.82 -24.35 -20.56
C PRO A 352 6.46 -23.24 -21.40
N ILE A 353 6.75 -22.08 -20.78
CA ILE A 353 7.57 -21.00 -21.33
C ILE A 353 8.59 -20.60 -20.26
N VAL A 354 9.84 -20.35 -20.64
CA VAL A 354 10.91 -20.01 -19.72
C VAL A 354 11.60 -18.74 -20.20
N PHE A 355 11.63 -17.73 -19.34
CA PHE A 355 12.32 -16.46 -19.55
C PHE A 355 13.73 -16.55 -18.95
N LYS A 356 14.69 -17.05 -19.73
CA LYS A 356 16.03 -17.47 -19.25
C LYS A 356 16.90 -16.35 -18.72
N GLU A 357 16.58 -15.12 -19.08
CA GLU A 357 17.29 -13.92 -18.68
C GLU A 357 16.83 -13.40 -17.31
N VAL A 358 15.69 -13.91 -16.81
CA VAL A 358 15.04 -13.48 -15.58
C VAL A 358 15.21 -14.54 -14.51
N ASP A 359 15.65 -14.15 -13.31
CA ASP A 359 15.75 -15.03 -12.15
C ASP A 359 14.43 -15.03 -11.34
N LEU A 360 13.92 -13.83 -11.03
CA LEU A 360 12.68 -13.62 -10.32
C LEU A 360 11.80 -12.62 -11.08
N ILE A 361 10.58 -13.03 -11.41
CA ILE A 361 9.58 -12.15 -12.03
C ILE A 361 8.84 -11.40 -10.94
N SER A 362 8.81 -10.07 -11.00
CA SER A 362 8.02 -9.21 -10.13
C SER A 362 6.70 -8.79 -10.79
N HIS A 363 6.70 -8.58 -12.11
CA HIS A 363 5.51 -8.20 -12.83
C HIS A 363 5.55 -8.69 -14.29
N LEU A 364 4.38 -9.01 -14.85
CA LEU A 364 4.25 -9.49 -16.22
C LEU A 364 3.04 -8.87 -16.91
N LEU A 365 3.27 -8.35 -18.11
CA LEU A 365 2.24 -7.77 -18.96
C LEU A 365 2.31 -8.38 -20.37
N VAL A 366 1.19 -8.42 -21.05
CA VAL A 366 1.08 -8.92 -22.43
C VAL A 366 0.29 -7.91 -23.24
N ASP A 367 0.87 -7.44 -24.34
CA ASP A 367 0.17 -6.67 -25.37
C ASP A 367 -0.04 -7.49 -26.65
N GLU A 368 -0.46 -6.84 -27.73
CA GLU A 368 -0.70 -7.51 -29.03
C GLU A 368 0.56 -8.17 -29.61
N ASN A 369 1.74 -7.65 -29.31
CA ASN A 369 2.98 -8.02 -29.98
C ASN A 369 4.05 -8.56 -29.02
N HIS A 370 3.97 -8.19 -27.73
CA HIS A 370 5.04 -8.41 -26.77
C HIS A 370 4.54 -9.04 -25.48
N ILE A 371 5.45 -9.73 -24.80
CA ILE A 371 5.39 -10.13 -23.42
C ILE A 371 6.47 -9.28 -22.71
N TYR A 372 6.05 -8.45 -21.76
CA TYR A 372 6.93 -7.65 -20.91
C TYR A 372 7.11 -8.37 -19.59
N VAL A 373 8.34 -8.67 -19.25
CA VAL A 373 8.70 -9.34 -18.00
C VAL A 373 9.57 -8.38 -17.19
N SER A 374 9.04 -7.89 -16.09
CA SER A 374 9.78 -7.09 -15.11
C SER A 374 10.32 -8.01 -14.04
N GLY A 375 11.62 -7.93 -13.73
CA GLY A 375 12.23 -8.85 -12.79
C GLY A 375 13.73 -8.74 -12.69
N SER A 376 14.33 -9.57 -11.84
CA SER A 376 15.76 -9.59 -11.60
C SER A 376 16.52 -10.28 -12.74
N ASP A 377 17.57 -9.64 -13.25
CA ASP A 377 18.49 -10.17 -14.27
C ASP A 377 19.34 -11.30 -13.70
N VAL A 378 19.37 -12.46 -14.37
CA VAL A 378 20.17 -13.63 -13.94
C VAL A 378 21.67 -13.30 -13.79
N GLY A 379 22.18 -12.38 -14.61
CA GLY A 379 23.61 -12.08 -14.64
C GLY A 379 24.07 -11.09 -13.57
N SER A 380 23.28 -10.03 -13.33
CA SER A 380 23.61 -8.94 -12.41
C SER A 380 22.81 -8.94 -11.11
N GLY A 381 21.62 -9.52 -11.11
CA GLY A 381 20.65 -9.41 -10.03
C GLY A 381 19.85 -8.11 -10.06
N ASP A 382 20.19 -7.20 -11.00
CA ASP A 382 19.49 -5.92 -11.14
C ASP A 382 18.09 -6.12 -11.69
N HIS A 383 17.14 -5.30 -11.25
CA HIS A 383 15.79 -5.30 -11.76
C HIS A 383 15.72 -4.61 -13.13
N LYS A 384 15.16 -5.28 -14.14
CA LYS A 384 15.06 -4.80 -15.53
C LYS A 384 13.72 -5.18 -16.15
N VAL A 385 13.40 -4.59 -17.28
CA VAL A 385 12.28 -5.05 -18.11
C VAL A 385 12.80 -5.76 -19.35
N PHE A 386 12.38 -7.00 -19.52
CA PHE A 386 12.71 -7.84 -20.67
C PHE A 386 11.52 -7.89 -21.62
N VAL A 387 11.73 -7.51 -22.87
CA VAL A 387 10.69 -7.48 -23.90
C VAL A 387 10.86 -8.70 -24.81
N TYR A 388 9.89 -9.58 -24.76
CA TYR A 388 9.84 -10.79 -25.60
C TYR A 388 8.76 -10.67 -26.68
N ASP A 389 8.94 -11.37 -27.79
CA ASP A 389 7.83 -11.58 -28.71
C ASP A 389 6.81 -12.58 -28.11
N THR A 390 5.64 -12.73 -28.74
CA THR A 390 4.57 -13.65 -28.27
C THR A 390 4.95 -15.13 -28.35
N ALA A 391 6.10 -15.46 -28.96
CA ALA A 391 6.67 -16.81 -28.96
C ALA A 391 7.69 -17.02 -27.82
N GLY A 392 7.96 -16.00 -27.00
CA GLY A 392 8.92 -16.06 -25.90
C GLY A 392 10.38 -15.86 -26.31
N THR A 393 10.63 -15.21 -27.45
CA THR A 393 11.99 -14.86 -27.88
C THR A 393 12.33 -13.45 -27.43
N LEU A 394 13.42 -13.29 -26.64
CA LEU A 394 13.89 -11.97 -26.20
C LEU A 394 14.19 -11.07 -27.39
N GLN A 395 13.62 -9.89 -27.40
CA GLN A 395 13.83 -8.86 -28.41
C GLN A 395 14.80 -7.77 -27.91
N LEU A 396 14.59 -7.29 -26.70
CA LEU A 396 15.44 -6.28 -26.07
C LEU A 396 15.29 -6.27 -24.55
N THR A 397 16.21 -5.60 -23.86
CA THR A 397 16.18 -5.37 -22.41
C THR A 397 16.19 -3.88 -22.16
N LEU A 398 15.27 -3.40 -21.30
CA LEU A 398 15.17 -2.02 -20.87
C LEU A 398 15.81 -1.92 -19.48
N ALA A 399 16.76 -1.03 -19.33
CA ALA A 399 17.52 -0.79 -18.10
C ALA A 399 17.77 0.71 -17.95
N ASP A 400 18.34 1.11 -16.82
CA ASP A 400 18.75 2.48 -16.56
C ASP A 400 19.96 2.92 -17.46
N ALA A 401 20.34 4.19 -17.34
CA ALA A 401 21.36 4.86 -18.18
C ALA A 401 22.72 4.17 -18.22
N ASP A 402 23.16 3.63 -17.11
CA ASP A 402 24.43 2.90 -16.97
C ASP A 402 24.28 1.38 -17.13
N GLY A 403 23.06 0.91 -17.44
CA GLY A 403 22.71 -0.51 -17.53
C GLY A 403 22.47 -1.16 -16.17
N SER A 404 22.40 -0.37 -15.11
CA SER A 404 22.01 -0.82 -13.78
C SER A 404 20.50 -1.11 -13.68
N GLY A 405 20.05 -1.45 -12.51
CA GLY A 405 18.65 -1.82 -12.26
C GLY A 405 17.70 -0.64 -12.21
N LEU A 406 16.48 -0.93 -12.56
CA LEU A 406 15.30 -0.14 -12.23
C LEU A 406 14.86 -0.50 -10.79
N GLY A 407 13.90 0.23 -10.25
CA GLY A 407 13.25 -0.16 -8.98
C GLY A 407 12.25 -1.30 -9.17
N SER A 408 10.98 -1.04 -8.90
CA SER A 408 9.89 -1.99 -9.11
C SER A 408 8.96 -1.48 -10.20
N VAL A 409 9.11 -2.00 -11.42
CA VAL A 409 8.29 -1.59 -12.56
C VAL A 409 6.92 -2.25 -12.49
N THR A 410 5.89 -1.47 -12.27
CA THR A 410 4.49 -1.91 -12.14
C THR A 410 3.72 -1.87 -13.48
N PHE A 411 4.23 -1.11 -14.45
CA PHE A 411 3.63 -1.01 -15.77
C PHE A 411 4.67 -0.69 -16.83
N VAL A 412 4.51 -1.25 -18.01
CA VAL A 412 5.31 -0.93 -19.20
C VAL A 412 4.45 -1.04 -20.45
N ALA A 413 4.66 -0.14 -21.40
CA ALA A 413 3.98 -0.18 -22.69
C ALA A 413 4.88 0.33 -23.83
N GLU A 414 4.72 -0.27 -25.01
CA GLU A 414 5.22 0.34 -26.24
C GLU A 414 4.34 1.53 -26.65
N THR A 415 4.97 2.64 -26.95
CA THR A 415 4.34 3.90 -27.40
C THR A 415 4.66 4.19 -28.86
N ALA A 416 4.23 5.35 -29.37
CA ALA A 416 4.59 5.77 -30.71
C ALA A 416 6.10 5.95 -30.91
N ASN A 417 6.81 6.42 -29.89
CA ASN A 417 8.22 6.82 -29.97
C ASN A 417 9.21 5.84 -29.33
N GLY A 418 8.74 4.91 -28.51
CA GLY A 418 9.59 3.95 -27.80
C GLY A 418 8.84 3.17 -26.74
N TYR A 419 9.45 3.03 -25.57
CA TYR A 419 8.84 2.37 -24.41
C TYR A 419 8.73 3.34 -23.24
N LEU A 420 7.65 3.23 -22.50
CA LEU A 420 7.40 3.95 -21.25
C LEU A 420 7.14 2.94 -20.14
N ALA A 421 7.77 3.13 -18.99
CA ALA A 421 7.48 2.36 -17.79
C ALA A 421 7.13 3.28 -16.61
N LEU A 422 6.33 2.75 -15.68
CA LEU A 422 6.07 3.32 -14.36
C LEU A 422 6.90 2.51 -13.36
N ASP A 423 7.89 3.16 -12.74
CA ASP A 423 8.72 2.56 -11.69
C ASP A 423 8.19 2.97 -10.33
N GLY A 424 7.52 2.04 -9.65
CA GLY A 424 6.86 2.30 -8.38
C GLY A 424 7.86 2.59 -7.25
N ASN A 425 8.99 1.88 -7.23
CA ASN A 425 9.95 2.01 -6.15
C ASN A 425 10.82 3.28 -6.29
N MET A 426 11.20 3.62 -7.53
CA MET A 426 11.95 4.85 -7.81
C MET A 426 11.02 6.06 -7.98
N ARG A 427 9.70 5.84 -8.06
CA ARG A 427 8.67 6.89 -8.17
C ARG A 427 8.82 7.76 -9.41
N GLU A 428 9.16 7.14 -10.53
CA GLU A 428 9.47 7.85 -11.77
C GLU A 428 8.85 7.21 -13.00
N VAL A 429 8.75 8.00 -14.06
CA VAL A 429 8.39 7.52 -15.40
C VAL A 429 9.66 7.42 -16.23
N VAL A 430 9.96 6.23 -16.73
CA VAL A 430 11.19 5.94 -17.47
C VAL A 430 10.88 5.77 -18.95
N LEU A 431 11.74 6.35 -19.81
CA LEU A 431 11.57 6.35 -21.26
C LEU A 431 12.76 5.73 -21.98
N TRP A 432 12.47 4.92 -23.00
CA TRP A 432 13.45 4.36 -23.94
C TRP A 432 13.00 4.53 -25.38
N THR A 433 13.96 4.58 -26.30
CA THR A 433 13.71 4.51 -27.75
C THR A 433 13.19 3.12 -28.16
N LYS A 434 12.73 2.99 -29.41
CA LYS A 434 12.27 1.70 -29.98
C LYS A 434 13.32 0.58 -29.97
N ASP A 435 14.58 0.92 -29.97
CA ASP A 435 15.71 -0.04 -29.90
C ASP A 435 16.18 -0.30 -28.45
N GLY A 436 15.46 0.21 -27.44
CA GLY A 436 15.77 0.01 -26.04
C GLY A 436 16.83 0.94 -25.47
N THR A 437 17.27 1.95 -26.23
CA THR A 437 18.21 2.95 -25.70
C THR A 437 17.52 3.86 -24.70
N TYR A 438 18.08 3.97 -23.50
CA TYR A 438 17.56 4.85 -22.44
C TYR A 438 17.56 6.32 -22.91
N ILE A 439 16.46 7.02 -22.63
CA ILE A 439 16.27 8.44 -22.94
C ILE A 439 16.38 9.29 -21.68
N GLY A 440 15.77 8.86 -20.60
CA GLY A 440 15.72 9.59 -19.34
C GLY A 440 14.51 9.22 -18.48
N THR A 441 14.45 9.85 -17.32
CA THR A 441 13.34 9.74 -16.36
C THR A 441 12.62 11.07 -16.19
N ALA A 442 11.38 10.99 -15.74
CA ALA A 442 10.63 12.11 -15.21
C ALA A 442 10.27 11.82 -13.76
N ASP A 443 10.73 12.67 -12.86
CA ASP A 443 10.48 12.54 -11.45
C ASP A 443 9.01 12.80 -11.11
N ASP A 444 8.57 12.28 -10.01
CA ASP A 444 7.21 12.40 -9.49
C ASP A 444 6.78 13.87 -9.31
N SER A 445 7.57 14.67 -8.61
CA SER A 445 7.26 16.07 -8.32
C SER A 445 7.13 16.94 -9.58
N ASP A 446 8.01 16.72 -10.56
CA ASP A 446 8.02 17.48 -11.82
C ASP A 446 6.84 17.12 -12.72
N LEU A 447 6.40 15.85 -12.68
CA LEU A 447 5.39 15.34 -13.60
C LEU A 447 3.99 15.33 -12.97
N PHE A 448 3.86 15.04 -11.68
CA PHE A 448 2.56 14.91 -11.03
C PHE A 448 2.26 16.05 -10.05
N GLY A 449 3.25 16.85 -9.68
CA GLY A 449 3.11 17.92 -8.68
C GLY A 449 2.95 17.38 -7.26
N THR A 450 3.35 16.14 -7.01
CA THR A 450 3.34 15.48 -5.71
C THR A 450 4.68 14.78 -5.48
N SER A 451 5.06 14.62 -4.22
CA SER A 451 6.20 13.83 -3.81
C SER A 451 5.71 12.51 -3.23
N TYR A 452 6.42 11.42 -3.56
CA TYR A 452 6.14 10.09 -3.04
C TYR A 452 4.84 9.39 -3.48
N PRO A 453 4.32 9.56 -4.71
CA PRO A 453 3.23 8.72 -5.18
C PRO A 453 3.72 7.29 -5.38
N TRP A 454 2.86 6.31 -5.06
CA TRP A 454 3.16 4.92 -5.34
C TRP A 454 2.41 4.46 -6.59
N PHE A 455 3.12 4.03 -7.63
CA PHE A 455 2.48 3.50 -8.83
C PHE A 455 1.92 2.11 -8.58
N CYS A 456 0.61 2.01 -8.68
CA CYS A 456 -0.12 0.75 -8.52
C CYS A 456 -0.40 0.05 -9.84
N GLY A 457 -0.13 0.70 -10.96
CA GLY A 457 -0.32 0.14 -12.29
C GLY A 457 -0.66 1.19 -13.34
N GLY A 458 -0.90 0.71 -14.55
CA GLY A 458 -1.25 1.57 -15.66
C GLY A 458 -2.05 0.85 -16.73
N VAL A 459 -2.69 1.64 -17.58
CA VAL A 459 -3.44 1.15 -18.75
C VAL A 459 -3.10 1.99 -19.96
N LYS A 460 -2.69 1.36 -21.05
CA LYS A 460 -2.56 2.06 -22.34
C LYS A 460 -3.94 2.29 -22.94
N LEU A 461 -4.29 3.55 -23.14
CA LEU A 461 -5.56 3.96 -23.71
C LEU A 461 -5.56 3.90 -25.23
N ALA A 462 -6.78 3.91 -25.84
CA ALA A 462 -6.94 3.82 -27.29
C ALA A 462 -6.32 4.99 -28.07
N ASP A 463 -6.17 6.15 -27.44
CA ASP A 463 -5.50 7.33 -28.02
C ASP A 463 -3.97 7.30 -27.89
N GLY A 464 -3.41 6.23 -27.31
CA GLY A 464 -1.99 6.03 -27.09
C GLY A 464 -1.45 6.66 -25.81
N SER A 465 -2.24 7.41 -25.06
CA SER A 465 -1.89 7.89 -23.73
C SER A 465 -1.93 6.75 -22.70
N ILE A 466 -1.32 6.98 -21.53
CA ILE A 466 -1.31 6.03 -20.42
C ILE A 466 -2.15 6.58 -19.28
N LEU A 467 -3.09 5.79 -18.78
CA LEU A 467 -3.72 6.02 -17.49
C LEU A 467 -2.82 5.40 -16.42
N ALA A 468 -2.21 6.24 -15.59
CA ALA A 468 -1.44 5.80 -14.43
C ALA A 468 -2.33 5.87 -13.19
N ILE A 469 -2.35 4.80 -12.40
CA ILE A 469 -3.04 4.71 -11.11
C ILE A 469 -1.97 4.67 -10.01
N MET A 470 -2.17 5.50 -9.00
CA MET A 470 -1.25 5.64 -7.87
C MET A 470 -2.03 5.68 -6.58
N THR A 471 -1.36 5.43 -5.47
CA THR A 471 -1.86 5.80 -4.14
C THR A 471 -1.13 7.05 -3.66
N GLU A 472 -1.83 7.86 -2.90
CA GLU A 472 -1.33 9.07 -2.26
C GLU A 472 -1.93 9.21 -0.87
N ASP A 473 -1.17 9.70 0.10
CA ASP A 473 -1.70 10.02 1.42
C ASP A 473 -2.61 11.24 1.30
N ARG A 474 -3.70 11.25 2.04
CA ARG A 474 -4.54 12.45 2.12
C ARG A 474 -3.78 13.56 2.84
N ALA A 475 -4.09 14.79 2.47
CA ALA A 475 -3.46 15.97 3.08
C ALA A 475 -3.65 16.04 4.62
N ASP A 476 -4.73 15.46 5.14
CA ASP A 476 -4.99 15.34 6.58
C ASP A 476 -4.45 14.04 7.18
N GLU A 477 -3.72 13.23 6.40
CA GLU A 477 -3.20 11.90 6.76
C GLU A 477 -4.25 10.93 7.34
N SER A 478 -5.53 11.21 7.11
CA SER A 478 -6.62 10.38 7.67
C SER A 478 -6.81 9.06 6.93
N ALA A 479 -6.30 8.93 5.72
CA ALA A 479 -6.36 7.74 4.87
C ALA A 479 -5.45 7.89 3.65
N MET A 480 -5.16 6.81 2.95
CA MET A 480 -4.66 6.84 1.57
C MET A 480 -5.81 6.90 0.58
N GLU A 481 -5.58 7.47 -0.58
CA GLU A 481 -6.55 7.46 -1.67
C GLU A 481 -5.90 7.15 -3.01
N LEU A 482 -6.69 6.55 -3.91
CA LEU A 482 -6.27 6.37 -5.29
C LEU A 482 -6.31 7.71 -6.02
N VAL A 483 -5.28 7.95 -6.80
CA VAL A 483 -5.20 9.06 -7.73
C VAL A 483 -4.92 8.54 -9.14
N ALA A 484 -5.44 9.23 -10.13
CA ALA A 484 -5.26 8.85 -11.52
C ALA A 484 -4.70 10.03 -12.33
N PHE A 485 -3.76 9.72 -13.21
CA PHE A 485 -3.21 10.67 -14.16
C PHE A 485 -3.23 10.09 -15.56
N LYS A 486 -3.54 10.95 -16.52
CA LYS A 486 -3.38 10.65 -17.94
C LYS A 486 -2.04 11.20 -18.41
N LEU A 487 -1.12 10.31 -18.77
CA LEU A 487 0.19 10.65 -19.34
C LEU A 487 0.13 10.71 -20.87
N SER A 488 0.80 11.70 -21.44
CA SER A 488 0.85 11.90 -22.88
C SER A 488 2.15 12.58 -23.31
N GLY A 489 2.44 12.64 -24.61
CA GLY A 489 3.59 13.36 -25.16
C GLY A 489 4.77 12.47 -25.54
N PHE A 490 4.65 11.14 -25.42
CA PHE A 490 5.69 10.18 -25.78
C PHE A 490 5.20 9.05 -26.70
#